data_25a4d8e1f6be6be9daac6fdc352a3c08
#
_entry.id   25a4d8e1f6be6be9daac6fdc352a3c08
#
_cell.length_a   1.000
_cell.length_b   1.000
_cell.length_c   1.000
_cell.angle_alpha   90.00
_cell.angle_beta   90.00
_cell.angle_gamma   90.00
#
_symmetry.space_group_name_H-M   'P 1'
#
loop_
_entity.id
_entity.type
_entity.pdbx_description
1 polymer ?
#
loop_
_entity_poly.entity_id
_entity_poly.type
_entity_poly.pdbx_seq_one_letter_code
_entity_poly.pdbx_strand_id
1 'polypeptide(L)'
;MAFNDFILKYLGETGESIPKHDWLHWSNQAQNWNSMCASCHSTNLEKGLNTNTLGYNTTFSEINVACESCHGPGSEHIELVESNAYAKEETGLFAKAKNNIEQVEQCAPCHARRTELTEKFKLEEKFLDHFMPQTINEVFYEKDGQIKEEDYVYASFVSSRMYHEDVQCLDCHDPHSMH
;
A
#
# COMPACT_ATOMS: atom_id res chain seq x y z
N MET A 1 -8.24 1.68 9.79
CA MET A 1 -8.32 2.49 11.04
C MET A 1 -8.17 3.94 10.65
N ALA A 2 -9.13 4.81 10.98
CA ALA A 2 -9.02 6.22 10.58
C ALA A 2 -7.90 6.90 11.39
N PHE A 3 -7.19 7.84 10.77
CA PHE A 3 -6.14 8.65 11.41
C PHE A 3 -6.58 9.23 12.77
N ASN A 4 -7.84 9.62 12.88
CA ASN A 4 -8.44 10.10 14.13
C ASN A 4 -8.48 9.04 15.23
N ASP A 5 -8.69 7.76 14.90
CA ASP A 5 -8.78 6.68 15.89
C ASP A 5 -7.43 6.36 16.52
N PHE A 6 -6.36 6.45 15.71
CA PHE A 6 -5.00 6.27 16.20
C PHE A 6 -4.60 7.39 17.17
N ILE A 7 -4.86 8.65 16.81
CA ILE A 7 -4.58 9.80 17.69
C ILE A 7 -5.43 9.75 18.94
N LEU A 8 -6.71 9.42 18.83
CA LEU A 8 -7.63 9.30 19.98
C LEU A 8 -7.22 8.15 20.90
N LYS A 9 -6.77 7.02 20.36
CA LYS A 9 -6.27 5.90 21.16
C LYS A 9 -5.01 6.28 21.94
N TYR A 10 -4.06 6.94 21.29
CA TYR A 10 -2.81 7.37 21.93
C TYR A 10 -3.04 8.45 22.98
N LEU A 11 -3.88 9.45 22.69
CA LEU A 11 -4.28 10.49 23.65
C LEU A 11 -5.21 9.94 24.75
N GLY A 12 -6.02 8.90 24.44
CA GLY A 12 -6.95 8.30 25.38
C GLY A 12 -6.31 7.44 26.47
N GLU A 13 -5.20 6.78 26.16
CA GLU A 13 -4.48 5.93 27.12
C GLU A 13 -3.64 6.73 28.12
N THR A 14 -3.07 7.84 27.72
CA THR A 14 -2.17 8.65 28.56
C THR A 14 -2.79 9.97 29.02
N GLY A 15 -3.81 10.47 28.31
CA GLY A 15 -4.41 11.79 28.56
C GLY A 15 -3.47 12.97 28.28
N GLU A 16 -2.28 12.71 27.74
CA GLU A 16 -1.26 13.71 27.47
C GLU A 16 -1.16 13.99 25.97
N SER A 17 -0.90 15.25 25.60
CA SER A 17 -0.61 15.60 24.21
C SER A 17 0.76 15.10 23.81
N ILE A 18 0.90 14.58 22.60
CA ILE A 18 2.18 14.14 22.03
C ILE A 18 3.15 15.35 21.99
N PRO A 19 4.32 15.29 22.66
CA PRO A 19 5.29 16.38 22.67
C PRO A 19 5.87 16.64 21.27
N LYS A 20 6.26 17.87 20.97
CA LYS A 20 6.83 18.24 19.65
C LYS A 20 8.08 17.47 19.25
N HIS A 21 8.83 16.95 20.21
CA HIS A 21 10.04 16.14 19.95
C HIS A 21 9.74 14.65 19.77
N ASP A 22 8.51 14.23 20.02
CA ASP A 22 8.10 12.84 19.81
C ASP A 22 8.01 12.53 18.31
N TRP A 23 8.49 11.36 17.92
CA TRP A 23 8.43 10.88 16.53
C TRP A 23 7.01 10.90 15.95
N LEU A 24 6.02 10.59 16.77
CA LEU A 24 4.60 10.53 16.39
C LEU A 24 3.89 11.90 16.40
N HIS A 25 4.58 13.00 16.76
CA HIS A 25 3.95 14.32 16.70
C HIS A 25 3.63 14.67 15.24
N TRP A 26 2.44 15.23 15.01
CA TRP A 26 1.89 15.52 13.69
C TRP A 26 2.79 16.38 12.78
N SER A 27 3.68 17.15 13.34
CA SER A 27 4.65 17.97 12.57
C SER A 27 5.96 17.24 12.25
N ASN A 28 6.13 15.99 12.72
CA ASN A 28 7.34 15.22 12.55
C ASN A 28 7.27 14.22 11.39
N GLN A 29 8.40 13.67 11.04
CA GLN A 29 8.57 12.88 9.82
C GLN A 29 7.66 11.65 9.78
N ALA A 30 7.37 11.02 10.91
CA ALA A 30 6.50 9.85 10.98
C ALA A 30 5.03 10.14 10.64
N GLN A 31 4.63 11.41 10.67
CA GLN A 31 3.27 11.84 10.33
C GLN A 31 3.21 12.66 9.03
N ASN A 32 4.29 12.68 8.28
CA ASN A 32 4.32 13.40 7.01
C ASN A 32 3.48 12.66 5.96
N TRP A 33 2.42 13.34 5.49
CA TRP A 33 1.49 12.77 4.51
C TRP A 33 2.20 12.23 3.26
N ASN A 34 3.05 13.03 2.63
CA ASN A 34 3.69 12.68 1.36
C ASN A 34 4.62 11.47 1.44
N SER A 35 5.28 11.26 2.58
CA SER A 35 6.29 10.21 2.72
C SER A 35 5.83 8.98 3.50
N MET A 36 4.75 9.12 4.29
CA MET A 36 4.31 8.05 5.19
C MET A 36 2.92 7.51 4.88
N CYS A 37 1.97 8.37 4.54
CA CYS A 37 0.55 7.97 4.48
C CYS A 37 0.02 7.88 3.04
N ALA A 38 0.41 8.83 2.20
CA ALA A 38 -0.24 9.07 0.92
C ALA A 38 -0.19 7.87 -0.03
N SER A 39 0.92 7.16 -0.09
CA SER A 39 1.10 6.05 -1.04
C SER A 39 0.18 4.86 -0.79
N CYS A 40 -0.28 4.67 0.45
CA CYS A 40 -1.25 3.63 0.82
C CYS A 40 -2.68 4.18 0.95
N HIS A 41 -2.83 5.49 1.16
CA HIS A 41 -4.13 6.13 1.41
C HIS A 41 -4.59 7.09 0.31
N SER A 42 -4.05 6.94 -0.90
CA SER A 42 -4.55 7.63 -2.10
C SER A 42 -4.31 6.78 -3.35
N THR A 43 -5.05 7.06 -4.39
CA THR A 43 -4.96 6.38 -5.69
C THR A 43 -4.24 7.29 -6.69
N ASN A 44 -3.31 6.73 -7.48
CA ASN A 44 -2.53 7.45 -8.49
C ASN A 44 -1.75 8.64 -7.92
N LEU A 45 -1.04 8.40 -6.81
CA LEU A 45 -0.23 9.41 -6.14
C LEU A 45 0.94 9.86 -7.01
N GLU A 46 1.07 11.18 -7.18
CA GLU A 46 2.28 11.83 -7.67
C GLU A 46 2.76 12.84 -6.63
N LYS A 47 3.91 12.61 -6.01
CA LYS A 47 4.46 13.52 -4.98
C LYS A 47 4.90 14.85 -5.56
N GLY A 48 5.44 14.83 -6.78
CA GLY A 48 5.81 16.03 -7.52
C GLY A 48 6.90 16.84 -6.82
N LEU A 49 8.00 16.21 -6.41
CA LEU A 49 9.12 16.89 -5.76
C LEU A 49 9.75 17.91 -6.71
N ASN A 50 9.75 19.17 -6.31
CA ASN A 50 10.49 20.23 -6.98
C ASN A 50 11.89 20.35 -6.36
N THR A 51 12.90 19.93 -7.08
CA THR A 51 14.30 19.92 -6.60
C THR A 51 14.91 21.31 -6.41
N ASN A 52 14.35 22.35 -7.04
CA ASN A 52 14.83 23.71 -6.88
C ASN A 52 14.32 24.38 -5.59
N THR A 53 13.08 24.09 -5.22
CA THR A 53 12.42 24.68 -4.03
C THR A 53 12.41 23.72 -2.84
N LEU A 54 12.74 22.45 -3.05
CA LEU A 54 12.61 21.33 -2.10
C LEU A 54 11.19 21.19 -1.54
N GLY A 55 10.20 21.65 -2.30
CA GLY A 55 8.79 21.53 -1.99
C GLY A 55 8.11 20.45 -2.81
N TYR A 56 6.93 20.04 -2.39
CA TYR A 56 6.10 19.06 -3.10
C TYR A 56 4.91 19.75 -3.77
N ASN A 57 4.52 19.24 -4.95
CA ASN A 57 3.26 19.55 -5.61
C ASN A 57 2.45 18.26 -5.75
N THR A 58 2.06 17.69 -4.63
CA THR A 58 1.41 16.39 -4.55
C THR A 58 0.03 16.40 -5.14
N THR A 59 -0.24 15.47 -6.03
CA THR A 59 -1.54 15.21 -6.63
C THR A 59 -1.91 13.73 -6.51
N PHE A 60 -3.20 13.43 -6.54
CA PHE A 60 -3.75 12.09 -6.56
C PHE A 60 -5.14 12.12 -7.21
N SER A 61 -5.59 10.99 -7.76
CA SER A 61 -6.91 10.89 -8.39
C SER A 61 -8.03 10.85 -7.35
N GLU A 62 -7.87 10.01 -6.34
CA GLU A 62 -8.84 9.82 -5.27
C GLU A 62 -8.15 9.62 -3.92
N ILE A 63 -8.83 10.00 -2.85
CA ILE A 63 -8.43 9.66 -1.49
C ILE A 63 -8.79 8.20 -1.20
N ASN A 64 -7.94 7.50 -0.45
CA ASN A 64 -8.03 6.07 -0.18
C ASN A 64 -7.76 5.18 -1.41
N VAL A 65 -7.91 3.87 -1.22
CA VAL A 65 -7.71 2.85 -2.23
C VAL A 65 -8.98 2.75 -3.07
N ALA A 66 -8.92 3.23 -4.32
CA ALA A 66 -9.97 3.06 -5.31
C ALA A 66 -9.66 1.89 -6.25
N CYS A 67 -10.59 1.59 -7.16
CA CYS A 67 -10.46 0.48 -8.11
C CYS A 67 -9.14 0.49 -8.88
N GLU A 68 -8.71 1.66 -9.33
CA GLU A 68 -7.49 1.83 -10.11
C GLU A 68 -6.20 1.54 -9.34
N SER A 69 -6.22 1.56 -8.01
CA SER A 69 -5.06 1.17 -7.20
C SER A 69 -4.65 -0.30 -7.40
N CYS A 70 -5.62 -1.16 -7.74
CA CYS A 70 -5.40 -2.59 -7.96
C CYS A 70 -5.60 -3.01 -9.41
N HIS A 71 -6.43 -2.29 -10.17
CA HIS A 71 -6.82 -2.65 -11.54
C HIS A 71 -6.20 -1.77 -12.62
N GLY A 72 -5.43 -0.74 -12.24
CA GLY A 72 -4.90 0.24 -13.18
C GLY A 72 -5.98 1.16 -13.77
N PRO A 73 -5.63 2.01 -14.75
CA PRO A 73 -6.55 2.96 -15.35
C PRO A 73 -7.78 2.28 -15.94
N GLY A 74 -8.98 2.76 -15.55
CA GLY A 74 -10.26 2.13 -15.91
C GLY A 74 -10.93 2.67 -17.18
N SER A 75 -10.36 3.66 -17.86
CA SER A 75 -11.02 4.31 -19.02
C SER A 75 -11.35 3.35 -20.16
N GLU A 76 -10.40 2.50 -20.54
CA GLU A 76 -10.60 1.49 -21.58
C GLU A 76 -11.70 0.48 -21.19
N HIS A 77 -11.73 0.06 -19.92
CA HIS A 77 -12.77 -0.80 -19.41
C HIS A 77 -14.17 -0.19 -19.58
N ILE A 78 -14.31 1.08 -19.22
CA ILE A 78 -15.58 1.79 -19.35
C ILE A 78 -16.02 1.89 -20.81
N GLU A 79 -15.09 2.24 -21.72
CA GLU A 79 -15.38 2.30 -23.16
C GLU A 79 -15.85 0.95 -23.73
N LEU A 80 -15.18 -0.15 -23.34
CA LEU A 80 -15.57 -1.51 -23.76
C LEU A 80 -16.97 -1.89 -23.25
N VAL A 81 -17.29 -1.55 -22.01
CA VAL A 81 -18.62 -1.83 -21.44
C VAL A 81 -19.70 -0.99 -22.10
N GLU A 82 -19.49 0.31 -22.28
CA GLU A 82 -20.46 1.23 -22.89
C GLU A 82 -20.73 0.92 -24.36
N SER A 83 -19.71 0.47 -25.09
CA SER A 83 -19.84 0.06 -26.48
C SER A 83 -20.37 -1.36 -26.68
N ASN A 84 -20.67 -2.11 -25.59
CA ASN A 84 -20.99 -3.54 -25.61
C ASN A 84 -19.89 -4.41 -26.27
N ALA A 85 -18.65 -3.94 -26.27
CA ALA A 85 -17.50 -4.68 -26.80
C ALA A 85 -16.74 -5.43 -25.70
N TYR A 86 -17.24 -5.42 -24.46
CA TYR A 86 -16.64 -6.13 -23.33
C TYR A 86 -16.54 -7.64 -23.59
N ALA A 87 -15.37 -8.19 -23.46
CA ALA A 87 -15.10 -9.61 -23.48
C ALA A 87 -14.37 -10.02 -22.20
N LYS A 88 -14.62 -11.23 -21.72
CA LYS A 88 -14.03 -11.73 -20.47
C LYS A 88 -12.49 -11.77 -20.52
N GLU A 89 -11.95 -11.99 -21.69
CA GLU A 89 -10.50 -12.06 -21.98
C GLU A 89 -9.88 -10.67 -22.22
N GLU A 90 -10.69 -9.69 -22.62
CA GLU A 90 -10.27 -8.31 -22.91
C GLU A 90 -11.09 -7.34 -22.08
N THR A 91 -10.73 -7.21 -20.83
CA THR A 91 -11.50 -6.40 -19.86
C THR A 91 -11.15 -4.92 -19.91
N GLY A 92 -10.05 -4.52 -20.55
CA GLY A 92 -9.53 -3.16 -20.50
C GLY A 92 -8.96 -2.76 -19.14
N LEU A 93 -8.85 -3.72 -18.22
CA LEU A 93 -8.22 -3.52 -16.91
C LEU A 93 -6.85 -4.20 -16.87
N PHE A 94 -6.01 -3.76 -15.96
CA PHE A 94 -4.76 -4.45 -15.68
C PHE A 94 -5.04 -5.95 -15.45
N ALA A 95 -4.23 -6.78 -16.07
CA ALA A 95 -4.42 -8.23 -16.00
C ALA A 95 -4.30 -8.70 -14.54
N LYS A 96 -5.22 -9.57 -14.14
CA LYS A 96 -5.15 -10.23 -12.83
C LYS A 96 -3.83 -10.96 -12.69
N ALA A 97 -3.27 -10.92 -11.49
CA ALA A 97 -2.12 -11.73 -11.12
C ALA A 97 -2.35 -13.21 -11.50
N LYS A 98 -1.37 -13.82 -12.15
CA LYS A 98 -1.48 -15.20 -12.68
C LYS A 98 -0.99 -16.25 -11.68
N ASN A 99 -0.27 -15.82 -10.67
CA ASN A 99 0.33 -16.67 -9.65
C ASN A 99 0.50 -15.89 -8.34
N ASN A 100 0.93 -16.56 -7.28
CA ASN A 100 1.12 -15.97 -5.97
C ASN A 100 2.17 -14.85 -5.96
N ILE A 101 3.22 -14.95 -6.76
CA ILE A 101 4.29 -13.93 -6.82
C ILE A 101 3.72 -12.62 -7.35
N GLU A 102 3.05 -12.66 -8.51
CA GLU A 102 2.43 -11.46 -9.11
C GLU A 102 1.37 -10.85 -8.19
N GLN A 103 0.59 -11.69 -7.49
CA GLN A 103 -0.41 -11.19 -6.56
C GLN A 103 0.21 -10.52 -5.33
N VAL A 104 1.26 -11.12 -4.77
CA VAL A 104 1.99 -10.52 -3.65
C VAL A 104 2.64 -9.21 -4.08
N GLU A 105 3.23 -9.14 -5.26
CA GLU A 105 3.79 -7.89 -5.81
C GLU A 105 2.74 -6.80 -5.99
N GLN A 106 1.51 -7.14 -6.33
CA GLN A 106 0.39 -6.21 -6.42
C GLN A 106 -0.06 -5.66 -5.06
N CYS A 107 -0.03 -6.49 -4.02
CA CYS A 107 -0.47 -6.10 -2.67
C CYS A 107 0.64 -5.42 -1.85
N ALA A 108 1.90 -5.79 -2.08
CA ALA A 108 3.06 -5.37 -1.32
C ALA A 108 3.27 -3.85 -1.22
N PRO A 109 2.97 -3.01 -2.24
CA PRO A 109 3.12 -1.56 -2.14
C PRO A 109 2.42 -0.93 -0.94
N CYS A 110 1.32 -1.52 -0.48
CA CYS A 110 0.58 -1.07 0.70
C CYS A 110 0.82 -1.98 1.92
N HIS A 111 1.02 -3.29 1.70
CA HIS A 111 1.11 -4.29 2.77
C HIS A 111 2.54 -4.71 3.14
N ALA A 112 3.57 -3.99 2.67
CA ALA A 112 4.95 -4.14 3.11
C ALA A 112 5.39 -2.97 3.98
N ARG A 113 6.08 -3.22 5.08
CA ARG A 113 6.88 -2.21 5.76
C ARG A 113 8.10 -1.95 4.88
N ARG A 114 8.17 -0.78 4.27
CA ARG A 114 9.09 -0.51 3.16
C ARG A 114 9.54 0.94 3.08
N THR A 115 10.61 1.17 2.33
CA THR A 115 11.05 2.48 1.86
C THR A 115 10.80 2.56 0.36
N GLU A 116 10.30 3.70 -0.12
CA GLU A 116 10.17 3.97 -1.55
C GLU A 116 11.50 4.39 -2.13
N LEU A 117 11.88 3.78 -3.26
CA LEU A 117 13.11 4.08 -4.00
C LEU A 117 12.84 4.97 -5.22
N THR A 118 11.63 4.91 -5.76
CA THR A 118 11.22 5.68 -6.94
C THR A 118 9.85 6.33 -6.68
N GLU A 119 9.56 7.42 -7.40
CA GLU A 119 8.33 8.17 -7.18
C GLU A 119 7.11 7.54 -7.87
N LYS A 120 7.31 6.82 -8.96
CA LYS A 120 6.22 6.26 -9.77
C LYS A 120 6.36 4.75 -9.85
N PHE A 121 5.39 4.06 -9.30
CA PHE A 121 5.21 2.62 -9.43
C PHE A 121 3.97 2.33 -10.28
N LYS A 122 4.09 1.38 -11.18
CA LYS A 122 2.97 0.85 -11.98
C LYS A 122 2.78 -0.63 -11.66
N LEU A 123 1.54 -1.08 -11.73
CA LEU A 123 1.17 -2.47 -11.36
C LEU A 123 1.87 -3.56 -12.18
N GLU A 124 2.36 -3.23 -13.40
CA GLU A 124 3.11 -4.16 -14.25
C GLU A 124 4.60 -4.25 -13.88
N GLU A 125 5.07 -3.38 -12.99
CA GLU A 125 6.47 -3.31 -12.59
C GLU A 125 6.70 -4.16 -11.34
N LYS A 126 7.93 -4.60 -11.15
CA LYS A 126 8.26 -5.41 -9.98
C LYS A 126 8.35 -4.57 -8.73
N PHE A 127 7.76 -5.06 -7.66
CA PHE A 127 7.78 -4.40 -6.36
C PHE A 127 9.19 -4.01 -5.91
N LEU A 128 10.16 -4.92 -6.00
CA LEU A 128 11.53 -4.69 -5.53
C LEU A 128 12.34 -3.70 -6.37
N ASP A 129 11.90 -3.34 -7.58
CA ASP A 129 12.54 -2.30 -8.38
C ASP A 129 12.18 -0.89 -7.87
N HIS A 130 11.08 -0.78 -7.12
CA HIS A 130 10.53 0.49 -6.64
C HIS A 130 10.55 0.64 -5.12
N PHE A 131 10.63 -0.47 -4.39
CA PHE A 131 10.54 -0.49 -2.94
C PHE A 131 11.61 -1.37 -2.33
N MET A 132 12.12 -0.93 -1.19
CA MET A 132 13.01 -1.71 -0.33
C MET A 132 12.22 -2.17 0.91
N PRO A 133 11.77 -3.42 0.99
CA PRO A 133 11.05 -3.92 2.14
C PRO A 133 11.97 -4.04 3.36
N GLN A 134 11.40 -3.83 4.54
CA GLN A 134 12.06 -4.07 5.80
C GLN A 134 12.30 -5.58 5.98
N THR A 135 13.52 -5.96 6.29
CA THR A 135 13.86 -7.34 6.64
C THR A 135 13.30 -7.73 8.01
N ILE A 136 13.05 -9.03 8.21
CA ILE A 136 12.64 -9.56 9.51
C ILE A 136 13.70 -9.25 10.57
N ASN A 137 13.29 -8.62 11.65
CA ASN A 137 14.14 -8.26 12.78
C ASN A 137 13.33 -8.22 14.10
N GLU A 138 13.99 -8.26 15.23
CA GLU A 138 13.35 -8.35 16.55
C GLU A 138 12.53 -7.12 16.95
N VAL A 139 12.71 -5.99 16.29
CA VAL A 139 11.96 -4.75 16.59
C VAL A 139 10.52 -4.88 16.12
N PHE A 140 10.32 -5.38 14.89
CA PHE A 140 9.03 -5.40 14.22
C PHE A 140 8.39 -6.78 14.10
N TYR A 141 9.14 -7.85 14.41
CA TYR A 141 8.69 -9.22 14.22
C TYR A 141 8.87 -10.05 15.48
N GLU A 142 7.99 -11.01 15.69
CA GLU A 142 8.15 -12.06 16.68
C GLU A 142 9.24 -13.05 16.24
N LYS A 143 9.67 -13.91 17.16
CA LYS A 143 10.75 -14.88 16.89
C LYS A 143 10.40 -15.90 15.80
N ASP A 144 9.13 -16.15 15.59
CA ASP A 144 8.60 -17.04 14.55
C ASP A 144 8.38 -16.35 13.20
N GLY A 145 8.69 -15.05 13.11
CA GLY A 145 8.57 -14.24 11.89
C GLY A 145 7.21 -13.57 11.70
N GLN A 146 6.29 -13.67 12.64
CA GLN A 146 5.04 -12.92 12.58
C GLN A 146 5.30 -11.44 12.89
N ILE A 147 4.60 -10.56 12.16
CA ILE A 147 4.65 -9.12 12.43
C ILE A 147 3.99 -8.81 13.78
N LYS A 148 4.64 -7.99 14.61
CA LYS A 148 4.12 -7.57 15.91
C LYS A 148 3.00 -6.54 15.81
N GLU A 149 3.06 -5.75 14.75
CA GLU A 149 2.14 -4.66 14.51
C GLU A 149 1.42 -4.88 13.18
N GLU A 150 0.32 -4.18 13.01
CA GLU A 150 -0.69 -4.33 11.98
C GLU A 150 -0.17 -4.26 10.55
N ASP A 151 -0.91 -4.84 9.62
CA ASP A 151 -1.02 -4.60 8.18
C ASP A 151 0.22 -4.86 7.30
N TYR A 152 1.43 -4.88 7.84
CA TYR A 152 2.66 -5.03 7.05
C TYR A 152 3.09 -6.49 6.93
N VAL A 153 2.17 -7.34 6.50
CA VAL A 153 2.31 -8.81 6.48
C VAL A 153 3.27 -9.35 5.42
N TYR A 154 3.72 -8.54 4.47
CA TYR A 154 4.53 -8.98 3.33
C TYR A 154 5.70 -9.89 3.74
N ALA A 155 6.59 -9.42 4.61
CA ALA A 155 7.79 -10.19 4.97
C ALA A 155 7.46 -11.49 5.72
N SER A 156 6.45 -11.47 6.60
CA SER A 156 5.95 -12.68 7.28
C SER A 156 5.38 -13.67 6.28
N PHE A 157 4.59 -13.20 5.32
CA PHE A 157 3.95 -14.04 4.34
C PHE A 157 4.96 -14.67 3.37
N VAL A 158 5.86 -13.89 2.76
CA VAL A 158 6.85 -14.44 1.81
C VAL A 158 7.88 -15.35 2.45
N SER A 159 8.04 -15.28 3.76
CA SER A 159 8.88 -16.21 4.55
C SER A 159 8.12 -17.44 5.01
N SER A 160 6.83 -17.50 4.81
CA SER A 160 5.99 -18.59 5.28
C SER A 160 5.99 -19.79 4.32
N ARG A 161 5.64 -20.97 4.86
CA ARG A 161 5.40 -22.15 4.03
C ARG A 161 4.23 -21.95 3.06
N MET A 162 3.22 -21.17 3.43
CA MET A 162 2.06 -20.88 2.58
C MET A 162 2.49 -20.27 1.25
N TYR A 163 3.35 -19.26 1.29
CA TYR A 163 3.89 -18.64 0.08
C TYR A 163 4.64 -19.63 -0.82
N HIS A 164 5.45 -20.52 -0.23
CA HIS A 164 6.20 -21.52 -0.96
C HIS A 164 5.35 -22.69 -1.50
N GLU A 165 4.14 -22.85 -1.02
CA GLU A 165 3.12 -23.79 -1.51
C GLU A 165 2.07 -23.11 -2.41
N ASP A 166 2.44 -21.97 -3.03
CA ASP A 166 1.63 -21.22 -3.98
C ASP A 166 0.29 -20.66 -3.45
N VAL A 167 0.12 -20.55 -2.13
CA VAL A 167 -1.05 -19.88 -1.55
C VAL A 167 -1.02 -18.40 -1.88
N GLN A 168 -2.17 -17.87 -2.24
CA GLN A 168 -2.38 -16.48 -2.62
C GLN A 168 -3.14 -15.70 -1.54
N CYS A 169 -3.00 -14.38 -1.53
CA CYS A 169 -3.74 -13.53 -0.60
C CYS A 169 -5.26 -13.71 -0.77
N LEU A 170 -5.72 -13.86 -2.02
CA LEU A 170 -7.13 -14.02 -2.37
C LEU A 170 -7.69 -15.42 -2.06
N ASP A 171 -6.88 -16.37 -1.63
CA ASP A 171 -7.39 -17.66 -1.12
C ASP A 171 -8.07 -17.50 0.25
N CYS A 172 -7.72 -16.43 0.97
CA CYS A 172 -8.27 -16.14 2.29
C CYS A 172 -9.00 -14.79 2.38
N HIS A 173 -8.66 -13.83 1.51
CA HIS A 173 -9.20 -12.46 1.56
C HIS A 173 -10.01 -12.12 0.31
N ASP A 174 -11.15 -11.45 0.50
CA ASP A 174 -11.89 -10.80 -0.58
C ASP A 174 -11.78 -9.27 -0.45
N PRO A 175 -10.93 -8.62 -1.29
CA PRO A 175 -10.69 -7.18 -1.18
C PRO A 175 -11.93 -6.34 -1.55
N HIS A 176 -12.92 -6.91 -2.25
CA HIS A 176 -14.14 -6.19 -2.62
C HIS A 176 -15.20 -6.22 -1.51
N SER A 177 -15.22 -7.25 -0.69
CA SER A 177 -16.20 -7.37 0.39
C SER A 177 -15.67 -6.91 1.75
N MET A 178 -14.38 -6.64 1.87
CA MET A 178 -13.70 -6.29 3.12
C MET A 178 -13.83 -7.38 4.21
N HIS A 179 -13.94 -8.66 3.81
CA HIS A 179 -14.03 -9.84 4.69
C HIS A 179 -12.83 -10.76 4.50
#